data_39350c8c4faf690797091a992b28d125
#
_entry.id   39350c8c4faf690797091a992b28d125
#
_cell.length_a   1.000
_cell.length_b   1.000
_cell.length_c   1.000
_cell.angle_alpha   90.00
_cell.angle_beta   90.00
_cell.angle_gamma   90.00
#
_symmetry.space_group_name_H-M   'P 1'
#
loop_
_entity.id
_entity.type
_entity.pdbx_description
1 polymer ?
#
loop_
_entity_poly.entity_id
_entity_poly.type
_entity_poly.pdbx_seq_one_letter_code
_entity_poly.pdbx_strand_id
1 'polypeptide(L)'
;MPQTKFVLGKALAQGLRPIVVINKVDRQDTRSEEVVDEVFDLFVALDANEEQLDFPIMYAAGRDGWSVKNLSDTRENLHPLLDLIIEHVKAPEVDLEQPFAMLATLLDSDPYLGRCLIGRVVHGSAKVNDQVKSINLAGKQIELGRLTKLFTFRGADRVPVDKVTAGDIICIAGLTLTSVADTICDLSLIHI
;
A
#
# COMPACT_ATOMS: atom_id res chain seq x y z
N MET A 1 15.85 -16.30 -3.85
CA MET A 1 15.97 -15.11 -4.73
C MET A 1 16.38 -13.91 -3.87
N PRO A 2 17.44 -13.14 -4.22
CA PRO A 2 17.93 -12.05 -3.36
C PRO A 2 16.90 -10.94 -3.12
N GLN A 3 16.15 -10.56 -4.14
CA GLN A 3 15.15 -9.49 -4.04
C GLN A 3 13.98 -9.86 -3.09
N THR A 4 13.46 -11.09 -3.19
CA THR A 4 12.39 -11.59 -2.32
C THR A 4 12.85 -11.57 -0.86
N LYS A 5 14.07 -12.03 -0.58
CA LYS A 5 14.66 -12.02 0.76
C LYS A 5 14.77 -10.60 1.31
N PHE A 6 15.24 -9.65 0.49
CA PHE A 6 15.39 -8.25 0.89
C PHE A 6 14.05 -7.59 1.23
N VAL A 7 13.06 -7.70 0.32
CA VAL A 7 11.73 -7.09 0.51
C VAL A 7 11.00 -7.71 1.69
N LEU A 8 11.03 -9.04 1.81
CA LEU A 8 10.40 -9.76 2.92
C LEU A 8 11.04 -9.38 4.27
N GLY A 9 12.36 -9.32 4.34
CA GLY A 9 13.05 -8.89 5.57
C GLY A 9 12.66 -7.48 6.01
N LYS A 10 12.47 -6.55 5.05
CA LYS A 10 11.98 -5.20 5.36
C LYS A 10 10.52 -5.22 5.85
N ALA A 11 9.66 -6.03 5.25
CA ALA A 11 8.26 -6.16 5.66
C ALA A 11 8.14 -6.75 7.07
N LEU A 12 8.89 -7.81 7.37
CA LEU A 12 8.91 -8.43 8.69
C LEU A 12 9.46 -7.48 9.77
N ALA A 13 10.52 -6.73 9.46
CA ALA A 13 11.08 -5.73 10.38
C ALA A 13 10.10 -4.58 10.70
N GLN A 14 9.12 -4.31 9.82
CA GLN A 14 8.04 -3.36 10.06
C GLN A 14 6.83 -3.97 10.80
N GLY A 15 6.93 -5.22 11.23
CA GLY A 15 5.84 -5.90 11.94
C GLY A 15 4.67 -6.33 11.05
N LEU A 16 4.86 -6.36 9.72
CA LEU A 16 3.81 -6.83 8.83
C LEU A 16 3.58 -8.34 8.98
N ARG A 17 2.31 -8.74 8.94
CA ARG A 17 1.90 -10.15 9.01
C ARG A 17 1.72 -10.69 7.60
N PRO A 18 2.50 -11.70 7.19
CA PRO A 18 2.46 -12.22 5.84
C PRO A 18 1.23 -13.11 5.57
N ILE A 19 0.81 -13.16 4.31
CA ILE A 19 -0.06 -14.19 3.75
C ILE A 19 0.71 -14.89 2.65
N VAL A 20 0.77 -16.21 2.67
CA VAL A 20 1.45 -17.01 1.64
C VAL A 20 0.45 -17.55 0.63
N VAL A 21 0.66 -17.23 -0.64
CA VAL A 21 -0.18 -17.72 -1.73
C VAL A 21 0.67 -18.55 -2.69
N ILE A 22 0.44 -19.86 -2.69
CA ILE A 22 1.07 -20.79 -3.60
C ILE A 22 0.29 -20.75 -4.93
N ASN A 23 0.80 -19.98 -5.88
CA ASN A 23 0.15 -19.79 -7.17
C ASN A 23 0.62 -20.81 -8.23
N LYS A 24 -0.17 -20.98 -9.29
CA LYS A 24 0.07 -21.88 -10.40
C LYS A 24 -0.02 -23.37 -10.03
N VAL A 25 -0.87 -23.69 -9.06
CA VAL A 25 -1.09 -25.10 -8.65
C VAL A 25 -1.87 -25.93 -9.66
N ASP A 26 -2.32 -25.31 -10.76
CA ASP A 26 -2.89 -25.94 -11.96
C ASP A 26 -1.85 -26.68 -12.81
N ARG A 27 -0.57 -26.44 -12.61
CA ARG A 27 0.51 -27.04 -13.39
C ARG A 27 0.83 -28.45 -12.92
N GLN A 28 1.26 -29.29 -13.85
CA GLN A 28 1.63 -30.70 -13.57
C GLN A 28 2.94 -30.84 -12.77
N ASP A 29 3.81 -29.81 -12.83
CA ASP A 29 5.11 -29.76 -12.18
C ASP A 29 5.08 -28.97 -10.83
N THR A 30 3.88 -28.87 -10.23
CA THR A 30 3.74 -28.13 -8.95
C THR A 30 4.38 -28.88 -7.78
N ARG A 31 5.13 -28.15 -6.94
CA ARG A 31 5.80 -28.66 -5.73
C ARG A 31 5.26 -27.92 -4.50
N SER A 32 3.94 -27.86 -4.35
CA SER A 32 3.28 -26.99 -3.38
C SER A 32 3.75 -27.21 -1.95
N GLU A 33 3.91 -28.45 -1.50
CA GLU A 33 4.36 -28.79 -0.15
C GLU A 33 5.81 -28.36 0.09
N GLU A 34 6.72 -28.70 -0.84
CA GLU A 34 8.12 -28.31 -0.75
C GLU A 34 8.30 -26.77 -0.72
N VAL A 35 7.47 -26.04 -1.49
CA VAL A 35 7.51 -24.57 -1.51
C VAL A 35 7.05 -23.98 -0.18
N VAL A 36 6.08 -24.59 0.51
CA VAL A 36 5.65 -24.16 1.84
C VAL A 36 6.80 -24.30 2.84
N ASP A 37 7.50 -25.41 2.82
CA ASP A 37 8.66 -25.66 3.69
C ASP A 37 9.80 -24.65 3.40
N GLU A 38 10.12 -24.43 2.11
CA GLU A 38 11.12 -23.43 1.69
C GLU A 38 10.74 -22.00 2.13
N VAL A 39 9.46 -21.65 2.15
CA VAL A 39 8.97 -20.35 2.62
C VAL A 39 9.09 -20.24 4.13
N PHE A 40 8.74 -21.30 4.86
CA PHE A 40 8.89 -21.34 6.32
C PHE A 40 10.35 -21.17 6.72
N ASP A 41 11.27 -21.93 6.12
CA ASP A 41 12.71 -21.81 6.34
C ASP A 41 13.22 -20.39 6.04
N LEU A 42 12.70 -19.76 4.99
CA LEU A 42 13.06 -18.39 4.65
C LEU A 42 12.61 -17.40 5.73
N PHE A 43 11.41 -17.56 6.30
CA PHE A 43 10.92 -16.68 7.37
C PHE A 43 11.74 -16.85 8.66
N VAL A 44 12.07 -18.09 9.02
CA VAL A 44 12.98 -18.38 10.14
C VAL A 44 14.35 -17.74 9.91
N ALA A 45 14.91 -17.85 8.69
CA ALA A 45 16.19 -17.25 8.33
C ALA A 45 16.18 -15.70 8.28
N LEU A 46 15.01 -15.08 8.36
CA LEU A 46 14.78 -13.64 8.41
C LEU A 46 14.36 -13.15 9.80
N ASP A 47 14.50 -13.99 10.82
CA ASP A 47 14.16 -13.70 12.23
C ASP A 47 12.68 -13.30 12.41
N ALA A 48 11.76 -13.93 11.65
CA ALA A 48 10.33 -13.74 11.83
C ALA A 48 9.89 -14.16 13.23
N ASN A 49 9.01 -13.39 13.87
CA ASN A 49 8.44 -13.72 15.17
C ASN A 49 7.33 -14.77 15.06
N GLU A 50 6.83 -15.27 16.22
CA GLU A 50 5.81 -16.33 16.28
C GLU A 50 4.54 -15.96 15.50
N GLU A 51 4.05 -14.71 15.60
CA GLU A 51 2.87 -14.25 14.85
C GLU A 51 3.10 -14.22 13.35
N GLN A 52 4.34 -13.96 12.91
CA GLN A 52 4.71 -13.93 11.51
C GLN A 52 4.98 -15.32 10.94
N LEU A 53 5.35 -16.28 11.79
CA LEU A 53 5.49 -17.69 11.41
C LEU A 53 4.16 -18.43 11.34
N ASP A 54 3.12 -17.93 12.03
CA ASP A 54 1.74 -18.43 11.94
C ASP A 54 1.00 -17.76 10.76
N PHE A 55 1.60 -17.81 9.57
CA PHE A 55 1.02 -17.24 8.37
C PHE A 55 -0.02 -18.15 7.74
N PRO A 56 -1.15 -17.62 7.28
CA PRO A 56 -2.12 -18.39 6.52
C PRO A 56 -1.58 -18.71 5.12
N ILE A 57 -1.91 -19.92 4.64
CA ILE A 57 -1.53 -20.40 3.32
C ILE A 57 -2.78 -20.56 2.46
N MET A 58 -2.68 -20.10 1.20
CA MET A 58 -3.69 -20.28 0.18
C MET A 58 -3.07 -20.89 -1.08
N TYR A 59 -3.83 -21.69 -1.77
CA TYR A 59 -3.46 -22.25 -3.08
C TYR A 59 -4.28 -21.55 -4.16
N ALA A 60 -3.65 -21.19 -5.26
CA ALA A 60 -4.31 -20.42 -6.31
C ALA A 60 -3.87 -20.82 -7.72
N ALA A 61 -4.77 -20.63 -8.68
CA ALA A 61 -4.48 -20.54 -10.09
C ALA A 61 -4.98 -19.19 -10.61
N GLY A 62 -4.15 -18.17 -10.47
CA GLY A 62 -4.53 -16.79 -10.80
C GLY A 62 -4.92 -16.61 -12.28
N ARG A 63 -4.39 -17.44 -13.19
CA ARG A 63 -4.80 -17.46 -14.59
C ARG A 63 -6.26 -17.92 -14.75
N ASP A 64 -6.64 -18.95 -14.00
CA ASP A 64 -7.97 -19.58 -14.07
C ASP A 64 -8.96 -18.88 -13.12
N GLY A 65 -8.50 -17.94 -12.32
CA GLY A 65 -9.32 -17.05 -11.49
C GLY A 65 -9.89 -17.70 -10.23
N TRP A 66 -9.19 -18.66 -9.61
CA TRP A 66 -9.64 -19.30 -8.37
C TRP A 66 -8.55 -19.40 -7.31
N SER A 67 -9.00 -19.49 -6.05
CA SER A 67 -8.15 -19.75 -4.87
C SER A 67 -8.88 -20.61 -3.87
N VAL A 68 -8.14 -21.45 -3.12
CA VAL A 68 -8.68 -22.38 -2.12
C VAL A 68 -7.74 -22.46 -0.92
N LYS A 69 -8.29 -22.79 0.24
CA LYS A 69 -7.51 -23.04 1.46
C LYS A 69 -6.87 -24.44 1.44
N ASN A 70 -7.60 -25.43 0.95
CA ASN A 70 -7.10 -26.80 0.77
C ASN A 70 -7.23 -27.19 -0.70
N LEU A 71 -6.28 -27.96 -1.22
CA LEU A 71 -6.29 -28.42 -2.62
C LEU A 71 -7.49 -29.31 -2.98
N SER A 72 -8.17 -29.88 -1.96
CA SER A 72 -9.40 -30.67 -2.10
C SER A 72 -10.67 -29.83 -2.20
N ASP A 73 -10.60 -28.54 -1.91
CA ASP A 73 -11.76 -27.66 -1.91
C ASP A 73 -12.26 -27.36 -3.33
N THR A 74 -13.54 -26.97 -3.46
CA THR A 74 -14.14 -26.60 -4.74
C THR A 74 -13.51 -25.32 -5.29
N ARG A 75 -13.08 -25.37 -6.55
CA ARG A 75 -12.37 -24.29 -7.25
C ARG A 75 -13.35 -23.41 -8.03
N GLU A 76 -13.81 -22.32 -7.45
CA GLU A 76 -14.85 -21.46 -8.05
C GLU A 76 -14.33 -20.08 -8.47
N ASN A 77 -13.70 -19.36 -7.53
CA ASN A 77 -13.30 -17.98 -7.73
C ASN A 77 -12.18 -17.56 -6.76
N LEU A 78 -11.81 -16.27 -6.76
CA LEU A 78 -10.78 -15.71 -5.87
C LEU A 78 -11.33 -15.20 -4.54
N HIS A 79 -12.64 -15.29 -4.28
CA HIS A 79 -13.24 -14.77 -3.04
C HIS A 79 -12.57 -15.31 -1.77
N PRO A 80 -12.22 -16.61 -1.65
CA PRO A 80 -11.56 -17.10 -0.43
C PRO A 80 -10.25 -16.39 -0.10
N LEU A 81 -9.48 -15.98 -1.12
CA LEU A 81 -8.26 -15.19 -0.91
C LEU A 81 -8.59 -13.75 -0.52
N LEU A 82 -9.58 -13.13 -1.15
CA LEU A 82 -9.98 -11.76 -0.85
C LEU A 82 -10.56 -11.66 0.58
N ASP A 83 -11.36 -12.62 0.97
CA ASP A 83 -11.92 -12.71 2.34
C ASP A 83 -10.81 -12.88 3.37
N LEU A 84 -9.83 -13.76 3.11
CA LEU A 84 -8.65 -13.92 3.95
C LEU A 84 -7.86 -12.61 4.10
N ILE A 85 -7.67 -11.85 3.02
CA ILE A 85 -6.99 -10.55 3.08
C ILE A 85 -7.74 -9.58 4.00
N ILE A 86 -9.06 -9.50 3.87
CA ILE A 86 -9.90 -8.62 4.70
C ILE A 86 -9.84 -9.04 6.19
N GLU A 87 -9.81 -10.34 6.46
CA GLU A 87 -9.76 -10.86 7.83
C GLU A 87 -8.37 -10.70 8.46
N HIS A 88 -7.31 -11.00 7.71
CA HIS A 88 -5.94 -11.09 8.23
C HIS A 88 -5.22 -9.74 8.28
N VAL A 89 -5.45 -8.87 7.30
CA VAL A 89 -4.78 -7.57 7.20
C VAL A 89 -5.51 -6.53 8.03
N LYS A 90 -4.82 -5.96 9.02
CA LYS A 90 -5.38 -4.87 9.81
C LYS A 90 -5.67 -3.66 8.93
N ALA A 91 -6.84 -3.06 9.11
CA ALA A 91 -7.14 -1.77 8.51
C ALA A 91 -6.11 -0.71 8.98
N PRO A 92 -5.75 0.27 8.13
CA PRO A 92 -4.86 1.33 8.55
C PRO A 92 -5.49 2.14 9.69
N GLU A 93 -4.70 2.41 10.73
CA GLU A 93 -5.09 3.36 11.77
C GLU A 93 -5.09 4.75 11.15
N VAL A 94 -6.21 5.46 11.28
CA VAL A 94 -6.41 6.78 10.71
C VAL A 94 -7.02 7.71 11.74
N ASP A 95 -6.59 8.98 11.73
CA ASP A 95 -7.17 10.03 12.54
C ASP A 95 -7.74 11.10 11.60
N LEU A 96 -9.06 11.23 11.58
CA LEU A 96 -9.80 12.17 10.73
C LEU A 96 -9.91 13.57 11.34
N GLU A 97 -9.69 13.70 12.64
CA GLU A 97 -9.84 14.98 13.37
C GLU A 97 -8.57 15.83 13.33
N GLN A 98 -7.43 15.21 13.06
CA GLN A 98 -6.18 15.95 12.92
C GLN A 98 -6.14 16.73 11.60
N PRO A 99 -5.31 17.81 11.53
CA PRO A 99 -5.07 18.52 10.29
C PRO A 99 -4.56 17.60 9.18
N PHE A 100 -4.94 17.89 7.93
CA PHE A 100 -4.51 17.12 6.77
C PHE A 100 -2.98 17.00 6.72
N ALA A 101 -2.51 15.77 6.51
CA ALA A 101 -1.12 15.47 6.21
C ALA A 101 -1.01 14.28 5.26
N MET A 102 -0.15 14.41 4.26
CA MET A 102 0.16 13.39 3.25
C MET A 102 1.67 13.33 3.03
N LEU A 103 2.24 12.13 3.05
CA LEU A 103 3.63 11.91 2.64
C LEU A 103 3.69 11.63 1.13
N ALA A 104 4.44 12.43 0.39
CA ALA A 104 4.70 12.19 -1.03
C ALA A 104 5.70 11.04 -1.21
N THR A 105 5.27 9.94 -1.80
CA THR A 105 6.09 8.74 -2.03
C THR A 105 6.52 8.56 -3.48
N LEU A 106 5.75 9.09 -4.42
CA LEU A 106 6.02 9.04 -5.85
C LEU A 106 5.79 10.41 -6.49
N LEU A 107 6.61 10.72 -7.49
CA LEU A 107 6.42 11.87 -8.37
C LEU A 107 6.12 11.34 -9.77
N ASP A 108 5.04 11.85 -10.34
CA ASP A 108 4.63 11.55 -11.71
C ASP A 108 4.42 12.85 -12.50
N SER A 109 4.28 12.76 -13.80
CA SER A 109 4.09 13.88 -14.70
C SER A 109 2.89 13.62 -15.62
N ASP A 110 1.93 14.52 -15.57
CA ASP A 110 0.77 14.50 -16.45
C ASP A 110 0.91 15.61 -17.50
N PRO A 111 0.65 15.35 -18.80
CA PRO A 111 0.78 16.34 -19.86
C PRO A 111 -0.05 17.61 -19.66
N TYR A 112 -1.20 17.52 -18.96
CA TYR A 112 -2.13 18.64 -18.74
C TYR A 112 -2.03 19.25 -17.35
N LEU A 113 -1.69 18.44 -16.34
CA LEU A 113 -1.67 18.85 -14.94
C LEU A 113 -0.24 19.18 -14.45
N GLY A 114 0.76 18.82 -15.23
CA GLY A 114 2.15 18.96 -14.84
C GLY A 114 2.57 17.94 -13.76
N ARG A 115 3.23 18.43 -12.71
CA ARG A 115 3.72 17.57 -11.61
C ARG A 115 2.55 17.04 -10.80
N CYS A 116 2.56 15.72 -10.58
CA CYS A 116 1.59 14.99 -9.78
C CYS A 116 2.32 14.24 -8.66
N LEU A 117 1.95 14.50 -7.42
CA LEU A 117 2.52 13.82 -6.26
C LEU A 117 1.55 12.74 -5.78
N ILE A 118 2.06 11.54 -5.61
CA ILE A 118 1.28 10.39 -5.15
C ILE A 118 1.76 10.00 -3.77
N GLY A 119 0.82 9.71 -2.87
CA GLY A 119 1.13 9.28 -1.53
C GLY A 119 -0.12 8.91 -0.74
N ARG A 120 0.11 8.48 0.51
CA ARG A 120 -0.98 8.16 1.43
C ARG A 120 -1.30 9.38 2.29
N VAL A 121 -2.59 9.65 2.46
CA VAL A 121 -3.07 10.60 3.48
C VAL A 121 -2.90 9.95 4.85
N VAL A 122 -2.10 10.57 5.70
CA VAL A 122 -1.77 10.06 7.05
C VAL A 122 -2.83 10.48 8.05
N HIS A 123 -3.23 11.76 8.00
CA HIS A 123 -4.21 12.37 8.89
C HIS A 123 -5.19 13.26 8.15
N GLY A 124 -6.36 13.46 8.74
CA GLY A 124 -7.35 14.44 8.37
C GLY A 124 -7.99 14.24 7.01
N SER A 125 -8.37 15.32 6.40
CA SER A 125 -8.97 15.34 5.06
C SER A 125 -8.62 16.61 4.31
N ALA A 126 -8.66 16.55 2.98
CA ALA A 126 -8.45 17.70 2.10
C ALA A 126 -9.47 17.73 0.96
N LYS A 127 -9.73 18.92 0.42
CA LYS A 127 -10.61 19.15 -0.72
C LYS A 127 -9.87 19.87 -1.83
N VAL A 128 -10.43 19.79 -3.03
CA VAL A 128 -9.97 20.61 -4.16
C VAL A 128 -10.06 22.09 -3.76
N ASN A 129 -9.04 22.86 -4.11
CA ASN A 129 -8.81 24.27 -3.77
C ASN A 129 -8.37 24.56 -2.34
N ASP A 130 -8.18 23.58 -1.47
CA ASP A 130 -7.59 23.83 -0.15
C ASP A 130 -6.16 24.36 -0.30
N GLN A 131 -5.80 25.29 0.59
CA GLN A 131 -4.44 25.78 0.72
C GLN A 131 -3.63 24.81 1.58
N VAL A 132 -2.47 24.45 1.09
CA VAL A 132 -1.55 23.53 1.75
C VAL A 132 -0.13 24.09 1.71
N LYS A 133 0.70 23.61 2.63
CA LYS A 133 2.13 23.81 2.57
C LYS A 133 2.83 22.46 2.41
N SER A 134 4.02 22.48 1.85
CA SER A 134 4.92 21.35 1.89
C SER A 134 6.13 21.64 2.77
N ILE A 135 6.56 20.60 3.48
CA ILE A 135 7.72 20.63 4.39
C ILE A 135 8.61 19.43 4.09
N ASN A 136 9.90 19.63 4.14
CA ASN A 136 10.87 18.56 3.97
C ASN A 136 11.15 17.82 5.29
N LEU A 137 11.95 16.76 5.23
CA LEU A 137 12.33 15.94 6.38
C LEU A 137 13.02 16.75 7.51
N ALA A 138 13.67 17.89 7.19
CA ALA A 138 14.26 18.78 8.18
C ALA A 138 13.26 19.77 8.80
N GLY A 139 11.97 19.66 8.48
CA GLY A 139 10.92 20.55 8.96
C GLY A 139 10.88 21.92 8.26
N LYS A 140 11.71 22.14 7.22
CA LYS A 140 11.72 23.40 6.47
C LYS A 140 10.59 23.42 5.46
N GLN A 141 9.82 24.52 5.46
CA GLN A 141 8.80 24.77 4.45
C GLN A 141 9.45 24.95 3.07
N ILE A 142 8.95 24.21 2.07
CA ILE A 142 9.39 24.22 0.68
C ILE A 142 8.55 25.21 -0.12
N GLU A 143 7.23 25.05 -0.07
CA GLU A 143 6.30 25.94 -0.78
C GLU A 143 4.95 26.03 -0.06
N LEU A 144 4.22 27.09 -0.40
CA LEU A 144 2.79 27.25 -0.15
C LEU A 144 2.08 27.09 -1.48
N GLY A 145 1.02 26.30 -1.52
CA GLY A 145 0.30 26.05 -2.74
C GLY A 145 -1.17 25.76 -2.51
N ARG A 146 -1.84 25.39 -3.57
CA ARG A 146 -3.26 25.02 -3.56
C ARG A 146 -3.44 23.70 -4.30
N LEU A 147 -4.26 22.83 -3.75
CA LEU A 147 -4.62 21.56 -4.38
C LEU A 147 -5.54 21.85 -5.59
N THR A 148 -4.99 21.85 -6.80
CA THR A 148 -5.77 22.16 -8.00
C THR A 148 -6.64 20.99 -8.46
N LYS A 149 -6.16 19.76 -8.26
CA LYS A 149 -6.87 18.52 -8.55
C LYS A 149 -6.49 17.44 -7.55
N LEU A 150 -7.47 16.58 -7.24
CA LEU A 150 -7.32 15.38 -6.43
C LEU A 150 -7.81 14.17 -7.23
N PHE A 151 -7.10 13.07 -7.13
CA PHE A 151 -7.47 11.79 -7.76
C PHE A 151 -7.29 10.65 -6.76
N THR A 152 -8.19 9.67 -6.83
CA THR A 152 -8.03 8.34 -6.25
C THR A 152 -7.72 7.33 -7.35
N PHE A 153 -7.35 6.10 -6.97
CA PHE A 153 -7.06 5.03 -7.91
C PHE A 153 -8.22 4.02 -7.93
N ARG A 154 -8.66 3.65 -9.13
CA ARG A 154 -9.59 2.56 -9.37
C ARG A 154 -8.90 1.56 -10.30
N GLY A 155 -8.31 0.52 -9.73
CA GLY A 155 -7.35 -0.30 -10.47
C GLY A 155 -6.14 0.53 -10.90
N ALA A 156 -5.88 0.60 -12.19
CA ALA A 156 -4.79 1.42 -12.76
C ALA A 156 -5.24 2.86 -13.12
N ASP A 157 -6.53 3.14 -13.10
CA ASP A 157 -7.08 4.43 -13.57
C ASP A 157 -7.12 5.46 -12.44
N ARG A 158 -6.84 6.72 -12.78
CA ARG A 158 -7.01 7.87 -11.91
C ARG A 158 -8.40 8.42 -12.06
N VAL A 159 -9.14 8.46 -10.96
CA VAL A 159 -10.50 9.00 -10.92
C VAL A 159 -10.49 10.32 -10.15
N PRO A 160 -10.95 11.44 -10.74
CA PRO A 160 -11.01 12.71 -10.02
C PRO A 160 -12.02 12.65 -8.89
N VAL A 161 -11.67 13.29 -7.77
CA VAL A 161 -12.50 13.39 -6.56
C VAL A 161 -12.43 14.80 -5.99
N ASP A 162 -13.48 15.22 -5.28
CA ASP A 162 -13.54 16.55 -4.67
C ASP A 162 -12.94 16.56 -3.24
N LYS A 163 -12.94 15.42 -2.57
CA LYS A 163 -12.44 15.26 -1.19
C LYS A 163 -11.71 13.93 -1.03
N VAL A 164 -10.69 13.95 -0.19
CA VAL A 164 -9.89 12.79 0.24
C VAL A 164 -9.77 12.75 1.76
N THR A 165 -9.55 11.56 2.33
CA THR A 165 -9.50 11.36 3.78
C THR A 165 -8.29 10.52 4.17
N ALA A 166 -7.95 10.53 5.45
CA ALA A 166 -6.88 9.71 6.00
C ALA A 166 -7.08 8.23 5.66
N GLY A 167 -6.01 7.57 5.26
CA GLY A 167 -5.99 6.18 4.75
C GLY A 167 -6.00 6.08 3.24
N ASP A 168 -6.52 7.08 2.51
CA ASP A 168 -6.56 7.06 1.05
C ASP A 168 -5.15 7.16 0.44
N ILE A 169 -4.93 6.43 -0.66
CA ILE A 169 -3.79 6.65 -1.56
C ILE A 169 -4.27 7.55 -2.68
N ILE A 170 -3.66 8.71 -2.80
CA ILE A 170 -4.12 9.78 -3.68
C ILE A 170 -3.02 10.31 -4.58
N CYS A 171 -3.44 10.94 -5.67
CA CYS A 171 -2.59 11.74 -6.53
C CYS A 171 -3.07 13.20 -6.46
N ILE A 172 -2.17 14.12 -6.21
CA ILE A 172 -2.45 15.55 -6.12
C ILE A 172 -1.69 16.34 -7.17
N ALA A 173 -2.29 17.42 -7.67
CA ALA A 173 -1.66 18.40 -8.52
C ALA A 173 -1.81 19.82 -7.92
N GLY A 174 -0.90 20.72 -8.29
CA GLY A 174 -0.92 22.13 -7.86
C GLY A 174 0.33 22.58 -7.10
N LEU A 175 1.28 21.65 -6.86
CA LEU A 175 2.56 21.94 -6.22
C LEU A 175 3.70 21.78 -7.22
N THR A 176 4.62 22.74 -7.23
CA THR A 176 5.68 22.83 -8.26
C THR A 176 7.07 22.48 -7.74
N LEU A 177 7.35 22.78 -6.48
CA LEU A 177 8.67 22.58 -5.85
C LEU A 177 8.73 21.33 -4.99
N THR A 178 7.59 20.88 -4.46
CA THR A 178 7.46 19.68 -3.60
C THR A 178 7.95 18.43 -4.32
N SER A 179 8.63 17.55 -3.61
CA SER A 179 9.24 16.34 -4.17
C SER A 179 8.91 15.10 -3.33
N VAL A 180 9.46 13.96 -3.74
CA VAL A 180 9.38 12.70 -2.97
C VAL A 180 10.03 12.87 -1.61
N ALA A 181 9.46 12.26 -0.59
CA ALA A 181 9.81 12.35 0.83
C ALA A 181 9.45 13.70 1.50
N ASP A 182 8.85 14.65 0.78
CA ASP A 182 8.25 15.83 1.41
C ASP A 182 6.85 15.51 1.93
N THR A 183 6.44 16.19 3.00
CA THR A 183 5.08 16.12 3.54
C THR A 183 4.27 17.32 3.08
N ILE A 184 3.09 17.04 2.53
CA ILE A 184 2.09 18.04 2.18
C ILE A 184 1.07 18.08 3.29
N CYS A 185 0.81 19.26 3.86
CA CYS A 185 -0.04 19.37 5.04
C CYS A 185 -0.84 20.69 5.07
N ASP A 186 -1.84 20.69 5.95
CA ASP A 186 -2.59 21.89 6.34
C ASP A 186 -1.64 22.99 6.87
N LEU A 187 -2.04 24.24 6.71
CA LEU A 187 -1.24 25.39 7.14
C LEU A 187 -1.02 25.43 8.65
N SER A 188 -1.93 24.89 9.43
CA SER A 188 -1.87 24.85 10.90
C SER A 188 -0.85 23.86 11.45
N LEU A 189 -0.43 22.86 10.68
CA LEU A 189 0.50 21.84 11.13
C LEU A 189 1.91 22.45 11.28
N ILE A 190 2.45 22.50 12.50
CA ILE A 190 3.74 23.17 12.80
C ILE A 190 4.88 22.15 12.80
N HIS A 191 4.64 20.92 13.29
CA HIS A 191 5.61 19.81 13.34
C HIS A 191 4.94 18.50 12.95
N ILE A 192 5.73 17.61 12.40
CA ILE A 192 5.35 16.21 12.09
C ILE A 192 6.18 15.29 12.97
#